data_a2a7524ea9ec998eb4a24b564f618754
#
_entry.id   a2a7524ea9ec998eb4a24b564f618754
#
_cell.length_a   1.000
_cell.length_b   1.000
_cell.length_c   1.000
_cell.angle_alpha   90.00
_cell.angle_beta   90.00
_cell.angle_gamma   90.00
#
_symmetry.space_group_name_H-M   'P 1'
#
loop_
_entity.id
_entity.type
_entity.pdbx_description
1 polymer ?
#
loop_
_entity_poly.entity_id
_entity_poly.type
_entity_poly.pdbx_seq_one_letter_code
_entity_poly.pdbx_strand_id
1 'polypeptide(L)'
;PVVDRTGKNFTYYTNPVSIIITPQNIVTISLKENSVIEEFSASLIRFAYPENKIRFSIQIMARIASKYLQYINQIIKITGHVEEELKETMRNEDLVQLLEIKKSLVYFSASIKAISNVIGKMSRKRHFSLNEEDAELLEDVAIEMRQAAEMSEIYMNILSSSMEAYSSLISNNLNVVMKILASITLILSIPTIVSGIYGMNNPGIPFMDRWEIPFILMGVAIVVTWAVLK
;
A
#
# COMPACT_ATOMS: atom_id res chain seq x y z
N PRO A 1 -0.88 8.31 -16.14
CA PRO A 1 -1.30 7.23 -15.24
C PRO A 1 -2.49 6.47 -15.83
N VAL A 2 -2.56 5.17 -15.58
CA VAL A 2 -3.63 4.27 -16.04
C VAL A 2 -4.05 3.38 -14.89
N VAL A 3 -5.34 3.04 -14.83
CA VAL A 3 -5.90 2.16 -13.79
C VAL A 3 -6.17 0.79 -14.41
N ASP A 4 -5.64 -0.25 -13.82
CA ASP A 4 -6.01 -1.61 -14.12
C ASP A 4 -6.93 -2.14 -13.01
N ARG A 5 -8.08 -2.66 -13.40
CA ARG A 5 -9.06 -3.25 -12.48
C ARG A 5 -9.08 -4.75 -12.69
N THR A 6 -8.18 -5.45 -12.02
CA THR A 6 -8.15 -6.91 -12.06
C THR A 6 -8.81 -7.45 -10.79
N GLY A 7 -10.09 -7.79 -10.86
CA GLY A 7 -10.86 -8.28 -9.72
C GLY A 7 -11.18 -7.20 -8.66
N LYS A 8 -10.93 -7.50 -7.39
CA LYS A 8 -11.10 -6.55 -6.28
C LYS A 8 -9.94 -5.57 -6.11
N ASN A 9 -8.80 -5.82 -6.77
CA ASN A 9 -7.59 -5.04 -6.60
C ASN A 9 -7.49 -3.95 -7.66
N PHE A 10 -7.21 -2.74 -7.21
CA PHE A 10 -6.89 -1.60 -8.08
C PHE A 10 -5.38 -1.47 -8.15
N THR A 11 -4.82 -1.66 -9.34
CA THR A 11 -3.41 -1.42 -9.60
C THR A 11 -3.27 -0.25 -10.56
N TYR A 12 -2.47 0.74 -10.17
CA TYR A 12 -2.19 1.89 -11.01
C TYR A 12 -0.81 1.73 -11.62
N TYR A 13 -0.71 1.98 -12.92
CA TYR A 13 0.56 1.96 -13.63
C TYR A 13 0.69 3.18 -14.54
N THR A 14 1.85 3.35 -15.13
CA THR A 14 2.14 4.50 -15.99
C THR A 14 2.48 4.04 -17.39
N ASN A 15 1.92 4.73 -18.40
CA ASN A 15 2.27 4.54 -19.80
C ASN A 15 3.06 5.77 -20.30
N PRO A 16 4.15 5.57 -21.02
CA PRO A 16 4.86 6.65 -21.64
C PRO A 16 4.02 7.26 -22.78
N VAL A 17 4.11 8.58 -22.90
CA VAL A 17 3.55 9.34 -24.01
C VAL A 17 4.69 10.15 -24.61
N SER A 18 4.88 10.04 -25.91
CA SER A 18 5.82 10.86 -26.66
C SER A 18 5.07 11.96 -27.39
N ILE A 19 5.58 13.20 -27.30
CA ILE A 19 5.07 14.36 -28.01
C ILE A 19 6.17 14.83 -28.93
N ILE A 20 5.93 14.79 -30.23
CA ILE A 20 6.87 15.21 -31.28
C ILE A 20 6.32 16.45 -31.96
N ILE A 21 7.07 17.54 -31.87
CA ILE A 21 6.71 18.82 -32.50
C ILE A 21 7.54 18.99 -33.78
N THR A 22 6.83 19.10 -34.90
CA THR A 22 7.43 19.40 -36.21
C THR A 22 7.02 20.82 -36.66
N PRO A 23 7.67 21.38 -37.70
CA PRO A 23 7.25 22.68 -38.21
C PRO A 23 5.77 22.76 -38.64
N GLN A 24 5.21 21.65 -39.17
CA GLN A 24 3.79 21.61 -39.62
C GLN A 24 2.85 20.96 -38.64
N ASN A 25 3.28 19.92 -37.89
CA ASN A 25 2.41 19.04 -37.13
C ASN A 25 2.90 18.84 -35.68
N ILE A 26 1.96 18.42 -34.82
CA ILE A 26 2.25 17.79 -33.51
C ILE A 26 1.78 16.35 -33.58
N VAL A 27 2.64 15.42 -33.14
CA VAL A 27 2.35 13.99 -33.15
C VAL A 27 2.48 13.47 -31.73
N THR A 28 1.43 12.81 -31.24
CA THR A 28 1.43 12.11 -29.96
C THR A 28 1.45 10.60 -30.18
N ILE A 29 2.34 9.90 -29.48
CA ILE A 29 2.48 8.45 -29.57
C ILE A 29 2.32 7.86 -28.18
N SER A 30 1.42 6.89 -28.06
CA SER A 30 1.19 6.10 -26.84
C SER A 30 1.14 4.62 -27.19
N LEU A 31 1.76 3.77 -26.35
CA LEU A 31 1.76 2.30 -26.55
C LEU A 31 0.43 1.63 -26.22
N LYS A 32 -0.39 2.29 -25.41
CA LYS A 32 -1.73 1.82 -25.01
C LYS A 32 -2.71 2.99 -25.09
N GLU A 33 -3.98 2.67 -25.04
CA GLU A 33 -5.04 3.67 -24.89
C GLU A 33 -4.73 4.60 -23.72
N ASN A 34 -4.91 5.89 -23.94
CA ASN A 34 -4.56 6.93 -23.00
C ASN A 34 -5.68 7.95 -22.90
N SER A 35 -6.36 7.95 -21.76
CA SER A 35 -7.51 8.82 -21.52
C SER A 35 -7.22 10.32 -21.73
N VAL A 36 -5.97 10.76 -21.47
CA VAL A 36 -5.59 12.15 -21.70
C VAL A 36 -5.59 12.46 -23.20
N ILE A 37 -4.99 11.60 -24.03
CA ILE A 37 -4.96 11.80 -25.48
C ILE A 37 -6.37 11.73 -26.07
N GLU A 38 -7.20 10.82 -25.58
CA GLU A 38 -8.60 10.67 -26.00
C GLU A 38 -9.42 11.93 -25.66
N GLU A 39 -9.24 12.51 -24.47
CA GLU A 39 -9.91 13.76 -24.08
C GLU A 39 -9.59 14.91 -25.06
N PHE A 40 -8.33 14.99 -25.55
CA PHE A 40 -7.94 15.99 -26.56
C PHE A 40 -8.46 15.65 -27.94
N SER A 41 -8.43 14.39 -28.37
CA SER A 41 -8.90 13.97 -29.69
C SER A 41 -10.42 14.08 -29.84
N ALA A 42 -11.16 13.82 -28.74
CA ALA A 42 -12.62 13.96 -28.69
C ALA A 42 -13.09 15.42 -28.52
N SER A 43 -12.17 16.40 -28.53
CA SER A 43 -12.48 17.83 -28.29
C SER A 43 -13.23 18.11 -26.98
N LEU A 44 -13.03 17.24 -25.97
CA LEU A 44 -13.66 17.37 -24.66
C LEU A 44 -13.00 18.48 -23.81
N ILE A 45 -11.82 18.93 -24.22
CA ILE A 45 -11.08 19.98 -23.53
C ILE A 45 -11.42 21.31 -24.15
N ARG A 46 -12.08 22.18 -23.37
CA ARG A 46 -12.33 23.55 -23.75
C ARG A 46 -11.01 24.33 -23.81
N PHE A 47 -10.87 25.21 -24.82
CA PHE A 47 -9.67 26.05 -25.02
C PHE A 47 -8.38 25.26 -25.33
N ALA A 48 -8.46 24.08 -25.97
CA ALA A 48 -7.30 23.49 -26.60
C ALA A 48 -6.88 24.35 -27.81
N TYR A 49 -5.59 24.75 -27.83
CA TYR A 49 -5.04 25.61 -28.89
C TYR A 49 -4.07 24.81 -29.78
N PRO A 50 -4.56 23.94 -30.70
CA PRO A 50 -3.69 23.11 -31.53
C PRO A 50 -2.85 23.93 -32.51
N GLU A 51 -3.23 25.17 -32.81
CA GLU A 51 -2.50 26.12 -33.65
C GLU A 51 -1.15 26.52 -33.03
N ASN A 52 -1.13 26.70 -31.70
CA ASN A 52 0.11 26.90 -30.94
C ASN A 52 0.62 25.56 -30.38
N LYS A 53 1.50 24.90 -31.13
CA LYS A 53 2.00 23.55 -30.81
C LYS A 53 2.69 23.45 -29.44
N ILE A 54 3.39 24.52 -29.03
CA ILE A 54 4.07 24.56 -27.75
C ILE A 54 3.03 24.63 -26.62
N ARG A 55 2.09 25.58 -26.71
CA ARG A 55 0.98 25.72 -25.75
C ARG A 55 0.18 24.44 -25.66
N PHE A 56 -0.17 23.82 -26.79
CA PHE A 56 -0.88 22.56 -26.82
C PHE A 56 -0.11 21.43 -26.12
N SER A 57 1.21 21.36 -26.26
CA SER A 57 2.05 20.39 -25.56
C SER A 57 2.04 20.63 -24.05
N ILE A 58 2.09 21.91 -23.61
CA ILE A 58 2.01 22.28 -22.19
C ILE A 58 0.62 21.92 -21.63
N GLN A 59 -0.45 22.14 -22.39
CA GLN A 59 -1.81 21.75 -22.00
C GLN A 59 -1.97 20.24 -21.79
N ILE A 60 -1.36 19.42 -22.65
CA ILE A 60 -1.28 17.97 -22.45
C ILE A 60 -0.58 17.64 -21.12
N MET A 61 0.56 18.30 -20.83
CA MET A 61 1.29 18.08 -19.58
C MET A 61 0.47 18.54 -18.36
N ALA A 62 -0.23 19.66 -18.43
CA ALA A 62 -1.14 20.13 -17.40
C ALA A 62 -2.24 19.10 -17.11
N ARG A 63 -2.84 18.53 -18.17
CA ARG A 63 -3.83 17.49 -18.00
C ARG A 63 -3.27 16.22 -17.36
N ILE A 64 -2.05 15.84 -17.73
CA ILE A 64 -1.33 14.72 -17.10
C ILE A 64 -1.09 15.00 -15.61
N ALA A 65 -0.64 16.21 -15.22
CA ALA A 65 -0.44 16.61 -13.83
C ALA A 65 -1.73 16.50 -13.01
N SER A 66 -2.81 17.08 -13.52
CA SER A 66 -4.13 16.99 -12.91
C SER A 66 -4.62 15.53 -12.74
N LYS A 67 -4.35 14.64 -13.70
CA LYS A 67 -4.65 13.20 -13.59
C LYS A 67 -3.81 12.50 -12.51
N TYR A 68 -2.53 12.85 -12.36
CA TYR A 68 -1.72 12.31 -11.25
C TYR A 68 -2.30 12.69 -9.90
N LEU A 69 -2.63 13.97 -9.69
CA LEU A 69 -3.25 14.44 -8.45
C LEU A 69 -4.60 13.73 -8.19
N GLN A 70 -5.42 13.58 -9.23
CA GLN A 70 -6.69 12.86 -9.13
C GLN A 70 -6.50 11.40 -8.69
N TYR A 71 -5.55 10.68 -9.30
CA TYR A 71 -5.33 9.26 -8.97
C TYR A 71 -4.64 9.09 -7.62
N ILE A 72 -3.73 9.99 -7.22
CA ILE A 72 -3.15 9.97 -5.88
C ILE A 72 -4.26 10.14 -4.83
N ASN A 73 -5.18 11.09 -5.03
CA ASN A 73 -6.33 11.27 -4.14
C ASN A 73 -7.27 10.05 -4.09
N GLN A 74 -7.43 9.33 -5.20
CA GLN A 74 -8.17 8.07 -5.21
C GLN A 74 -7.43 6.98 -4.41
N ILE A 75 -6.13 6.86 -4.61
CA ILE A 75 -5.26 5.94 -3.86
C ILE A 75 -5.39 6.20 -2.36
N ILE A 76 -5.34 7.46 -1.93
CA ILE A 76 -5.48 7.84 -0.53
C ILE A 76 -6.82 7.35 0.07
N LYS A 77 -7.91 7.53 -0.66
CA LYS A 77 -9.23 7.06 -0.21
C LYS A 77 -9.29 5.53 -0.12
N ILE A 78 -8.77 4.84 -1.13
CA ILE A 78 -8.73 3.36 -1.13
C ILE A 78 -7.87 2.85 0.02
N THR A 79 -6.71 3.46 0.27
CA THR A 79 -5.84 3.13 1.41
C THR A 79 -6.59 3.23 2.73
N GLY A 80 -7.36 4.31 2.95
CA GLY A 80 -8.15 4.47 4.17
C GLY A 80 -9.15 3.34 4.39
N HIS A 81 -9.84 2.89 3.35
CA HIS A 81 -10.75 1.75 3.44
C HIS A 81 -10.04 0.43 3.75
N VAL A 82 -8.91 0.17 3.07
CA VAL A 82 -8.12 -1.06 3.32
C VAL A 82 -7.55 -1.07 4.74
N GLU A 83 -7.10 0.08 5.25
CA GLU A 83 -6.63 0.20 6.63
C GLU A 83 -7.74 -0.04 7.65
N GLU A 84 -8.97 0.38 7.35
CA GLU A 84 -10.15 0.16 8.20
C GLU A 84 -10.52 -1.34 8.22
N GLU A 85 -10.59 -1.98 7.06
CA GLU A 85 -10.79 -3.44 6.96
C GLU A 85 -9.68 -4.21 7.68
N LEU A 86 -8.43 -3.80 7.53
CA LEU A 86 -7.28 -4.45 8.18
C LEU A 86 -7.34 -4.36 9.71
N LYS A 87 -7.84 -3.26 10.28
CA LYS A 87 -8.05 -3.13 11.73
C LYS A 87 -9.05 -4.14 12.27
N GLU A 88 -10.08 -4.44 11.49
CA GLU A 88 -11.15 -5.37 11.91
C GLU A 88 -10.76 -6.83 11.69
N THR A 89 -10.16 -7.14 10.54
CA THR A 89 -9.96 -8.53 10.09
C THR A 89 -8.57 -9.08 10.36
N MET A 90 -7.54 -8.22 10.44
CA MET A 90 -6.12 -8.58 10.57
C MET A 90 -5.65 -9.62 9.54
N ARG A 91 -6.17 -9.55 8.29
CA ARG A 91 -5.85 -10.50 7.23
C ARG A 91 -4.56 -10.12 6.50
N ASN A 92 -3.76 -11.11 6.18
CA ASN A 92 -2.56 -10.90 5.36
C ASN A 92 -2.88 -10.41 3.94
N GLU A 93 -4.07 -10.73 3.42
CA GLU A 93 -4.54 -10.28 2.10
C GLU A 93 -4.62 -8.75 2.01
N ASP A 94 -5.07 -8.10 3.07
CA ASP A 94 -5.20 -6.64 3.16
C ASP A 94 -3.81 -5.97 3.18
N LEU A 95 -2.82 -6.61 3.82
CA LEU A 95 -1.42 -6.15 3.74
C LEU A 95 -0.85 -6.26 2.33
N VAL A 96 -1.18 -7.33 1.59
CA VAL A 96 -0.78 -7.47 0.19
C VAL A 96 -1.41 -6.37 -0.66
N GLN A 97 -2.66 -6.02 -0.41
CA GLN A 97 -3.33 -4.92 -1.11
C GLN A 97 -2.66 -3.57 -0.84
N LEU A 98 -2.28 -3.28 0.42
CA LEU A 98 -1.50 -2.08 0.74
C LEU A 98 -0.14 -2.06 0.02
N LEU A 99 0.50 -3.22 -0.14
CA LEU A 99 1.75 -3.34 -0.91
C LEU A 99 1.56 -3.01 -2.39
N GLU A 100 0.47 -3.47 -3.02
CA GLU A 100 0.16 -3.14 -4.42
C GLU A 100 -0.14 -1.65 -4.60
N ILE A 101 -0.83 -1.04 -3.64
CA ILE A 101 -1.05 0.40 -3.60
C ILE A 101 0.29 1.15 -3.50
N LYS A 102 1.18 0.71 -2.63
CA LYS A 102 2.53 1.30 -2.48
C LYS A 102 3.34 1.20 -3.78
N LYS A 103 3.30 0.05 -4.49
CA LYS A 103 3.94 -0.10 -5.80
C LYS A 103 3.40 0.91 -6.82
N SER A 104 2.10 1.16 -6.81
CA SER A 104 1.47 2.16 -7.68
C SER A 104 2.04 3.58 -7.44
N LEU A 105 2.21 3.97 -6.18
CA LEU A 105 2.83 5.25 -5.82
C LEU A 105 4.30 5.33 -6.23
N VAL A 106 5.05 4.23 -6.17
CA VAL A 106 6.43 4.16 -6.67
C VAL A 106 6.48 4.44 -8.17
N TYR A 107 5.60 3.82 -8.96
CA TYR A 107 5.50 4.09 -10.40
C TYR A 107 5.13 5.54 -10.69
N PHE A 108 4.21 6.11 -9.91
CA PHE A 108 3.82 7.52 -10.06
C PHE A 108 5.00 8.44 -9.74
N SER A 109 5.68 8.24 -8.62
CA SER A 109 6.84 9.03 -8.22
C SER A 109 7.94 9.02 -9.29
N ALA A 110 8.27 7.84 -9.84
CA ALA A 110 9.26 7.72 -10.91
C ALA A 110 8.84 8.49 -12.16
N SER A 111 7.58 8.37 -12.58
CA SER A 111 7.06 9.03 -13.77
C SER A 111 6.92 10.54 -13.61
N ILE A 112 6.44 11.00 -12.45
CA ILE A 112 6.35 12.44 -12.12
C ILE A 112 7.75 13.07 -12.17
N LYS A 113 8.76 12.39 -11.59
CA LYS A 113 10.15 12.86 -11.63
C LYS A 113 10.69 12.97 -13.07
N ALA A 114 10.34 12.00 -13.92
CA ALA A 114 10.71 12.04 -15.34
C ALA A 114 10.06 13.23 -16.08
N ILE A 115 8.77 13.47 -15.85
CA ILE A 115 8.03 14.60 -16.44
C ILE A 115 8.59 15.93 -15.92
N SER A 116 8.86 16.06 -14.62
CA SER A 116 9.44 17.26 -14.02
C SER A 116 10.81 17.60 -14.64
N ASN A 117 11.60 16.58 -14.98
CA ASN A 117 12.86 16.78 -15.71
C ASN A 117 12.63 17.34 -17.13
N VAL A 118 11.56 16.89 -17.83
CA VAL A 118 11.20 17.42 -19.16
C VAL A 118 10.78 18.89 -19.04
N ILE A 119 9.90 19.20 -18.09
CA ILE A 119 9.43 20.58 -17.79
C ILE A 119 10.64 21.50 -17.51
N GLY A 120 11.55 21.06 -16.63
CA GLY A 120 12.76 21.82 -16.30
C GLY A 120 13.70 22.03 -17.51
N LYS A 121 13.73 21.09 -18.46
CA LYS A 121 14.48 21.28 -19.73
C LYS A 121 13.76 22.25 -20.66
N MET A 122 12.45 22.22 -20.74
CA MET A 122 11.66 23.16 -21.55
C MET A 122 11.82 24.59 -21.05
N SER A 123 11.76 24.83 -19.75
CA SER A 123 11.93 26.12 -19.13
C SER A 123 13.32 26.74 -19.36
N ARG A 124 14.38 25.90 -19.45
CA ARG A 124 15.77 26.39 -19.58
C ARG A 124 16.26 26.55 -21.01
N LYS A 125 15.64 25.90 -21.99
CA LYS A 125 16.17 25.89 -23.38
C LYS A 125 15.65 27.06 -24.18
N ARG A 126 16.59 27.83 -24.74
CA ARG A 126 16.35 28.91 -25.74
C ARG A 126 15.63 28.42 -27.02
N HIS A 127 15.51 27.11 -27.23
CA HIS A 127 14.84 26.54 -28.41
C HIS A 127 13.32 26.55 -28.35
N PHE A 128 12.75 26.67 -27.13
CA PHE A 128 11.35 26.90 -26.94
C PHE A 128 11.19 28.40 -26.64
N SER A 129 10.89 29.20 -27.68
CA SER A 129 10.49 30.61 -27.47
C SER A 129 9.09 30.65 -26.84
N LEU A 130 9.08 30.53 -25.52
CA LEU A 130 7.85 30.64 -24.73
C LEU A 130 7.49 32.13 -24.68
N ASN A 131 6.23 32.45 -24.97
CA ASN A 131 5.69 33.74 -24.61
C ASN A 131 5.41 33.77 -23.10
N GLU A 132 5.08 34.94 -22.57
CA GLU A 132 4.84 35.12 -21.13
C GLU A 132 3.73 34.20 -20.59
N GLU A 133 2.62 34.09 -21.30
CA GLU A 133 1.49 33.22 -20.95
C GLU A 133 1.85 31.73 -20.99
N ASP A 134 2.66 31.27 -21.96
CA ASP A 134 3.09 29.87 -22.06
C ASP A 134 4.13 29.54 -20.97
N ALA A 135 4.94 30.50 -20.57
CA ALA A 135 5.89 30.35 -19.47
C ALA A 135 5.17 30.23 -18.12
N GLU A 136 4.15 31.06 -17.87
CA GLU A 136 3.29 30.98 -16.70
C GLU A 136 2.56 29.63 -16.65
N LEU A 137 1.95 29.19 -17.74
CA LEU A 137 1.27 27.89 -17.81
C LEU A 137 2.25 26.72 -17.54
N LEU A 138 3.49 26.81 -18.03
CA LEU A 138 4.51 25.79 -17.77
C LEU A 138 4.95 25.80 -16.30
N GLU A 139 5.00 26.96 -15.66
CA GLU A 139 5.29 27.08 -14.23
C GLU A 139 4.18 26.47 -13.38
N ASP A 140 2.90 26.71 -13.71
CA ASP A 140 1.75 26.08 -13.05
C ASP A 140 1.83 24.55 -13.14
N VAL A 141 2.16 23.99 -14.31
CA VAL A 141 2.35 22.56 -14.47
C VAL A 141 3.52 22.03 -13.61
N ALA A 142 4.59 22.82 -13.49
CA ALA A 142 5.72 22.46 -12.62
C ALA A 142 5.32 22.43 -11.14
N ILE A 143 4.47 23.35 -10.70
CA ILE A 143 3.93 23.40 -9.34
C ILE A 143 3.03 22.18 -9.07
N GLU A 144 2.07 21.89 -9.95
CA GLU A 144 1.20 20.72 -9.82
C GLU A 144 1.99 19.40 -9.80
N MET A 145 3.01 19.27 -10.64
CA MET A 145 3.88 18.09 -10.65
C MET A 145 4.69 17.96 -9.36
N ARG A 146 5.16 19.07 -8.80
CA ARG A 146 5.85 19.07 -7.50
C ARG A 146 4.92 18.63 -6.39
N GLN A 147 3.70 19.18 -6.35
CA GLN A 147 2.67 18.78 -5.40
C GLN A 147 2.37 17.27 -5.51
N ALA A 148 2.20 16.74 -6.71
CA ALA A 148 1.96 15.32 -6.94
C ALA A 148 3.14 14.46 -6.47
N ALA A 149 4.39 14.91 -6.68
CA ALA A 149 5.58 14.22 -6.19
C ALA A 149 5.62 14.17 -4.67
N GLU A 150 5.42 15.30 -4.00
CA GLU A 150 5.41 15.40 -2.54
C GLU A 150 4.30 14.54 -1.92
N MET A 151 3.08 14.61 -2.44
CA MET A 151 1.98 13.77 -1.99
C MET A 151 2.31 12.27 -2.16
N SER A 152 2.86 11.89 -3.32
CA SER A 152 3.23 10.49 -3.57
C SER A 152 4.28 9.99 -2.56
N GLU A 153 5.29 10.81 -2.23
CA GLU A 153 6.34 10.49 -1.28
C GLU A 153 5.79 10.39 0.16
N ILE A 154 4.98 11.36 0.58
CA ILE A 154 4.36 11.36 1.91
C ILE A 154 3.51 10.09 2.10
N TYR A 155 2.67 9.74 1.13
CA TYR A 155 1.81 8.58 1.24
C TYR A 155 2.56 7.25 1.12
N MET A 156 3.66 7.18 0.37
CA MET A 156 4.56 6.02 0.41
C MET A 156 5.14 5.79 1.80
N ASN A 157 5.54 6.86 2.49
CA ASN A 157 6.09 6.79 3.84
C ASN A 157 5.02 6.39 4.86
N ILE A 158 3.82 6.98 4.78
CA ILE A 158 2.68 6.60 5.61
C ILE A 158 2.36 5.11 5.43
N LEU A 159 2.20 4.65 4.19
CA LEU A 159 1.93 3.23 3.89
C LEU A 159 3.02 2.31 4.43
N SER A 160 4.29 2.70 4.33
CA SER A 160 5.39 1.90 4.88
C SER A 160 5.27 1.74 6.38
N SER A 161 5.04 2.84 7.09
CA SER A 161 4.89 2.86 8.55
C SER A 161 3.62 2.11 8.99
N SER A 162 2.50 2.28 8.28
CA SER A 162 1.26 1.53 8.53
C SER A 162 1.48 0.03 8.37
N MET A 163 2.12 -0.41 7.29
CA MET A 163 2.41 -1.83 7.05
C MET A 163 3.30 -2.44 8.13
N GLU A 164 4.33 -1.73 8.59
CA GLU A 164 5.20 -2.15 9.69
C GLU A 164 4.42 -2.29 11.00
N ALA A 165 3.58 -1.30 11.32
CA ALA A 165 2.73 -1.31 12.49
C ALA A 165 1.74 -2.49 12.47
N TYR A 166 1.03 -2.71 11.36
CA TYR A 166 0.10 -3.82 11.23
C TYR A 166 0.79 -5.18 11.25
N SER A 167 1.96 -5.32 10.63
CA SER A 167 2.76 -6.56 10.71
C SER A 167 3.15 -6.88 12.16
N SER A 168 3.52 -5.84 12.93
CA SER A 168 3.83 -5.98 14.36
C SER A 168 2.60 -6.38 15.17
N LEU A 169 1.43 -5.78 14.90
CA LEU A 169 0.17 -6.13 15.57
C LEU A 169 -0.25 -7.57 15.28
N ILE A 170 -0.16 -8.02 14.02
CA ILE A 170 -0.46 -9.41 13.64
C ILE A 170 0.48 -10.37 14.36
N SER A 171 1.79 -10.06 14.39
CA SER A 171 2.78 -10.88 15.11
C SER A 171 2.49 -10.94 16.61
N ASN A 172 2.13 -9.81 17.23
CA ASN A 172 1.76 -9.76 18.64
C ASN A 172 0.50 -10.60 18.93
N ASN A 173 -0.53 -10.50 18.09
CA ASN A 173 -1.75 -11.30 18.22
C ASN A 173 -1.44 -12.80 18.11
N LEU A 174 -0.56 -13.19 17.17
CA LEU A 174 -0.11 -14.56 17.05
C LEU A 174 0.60 -15.05 18.32
N ASN A 175 1.46 -14.23 18.92
CA ASN A 175 2.13 -14.54 20.18
C ASN A 175 1.13 -14.72 21.33
N VAL A 176 0.07 -13.91 21.40
CA VAL A 176 -0.99 -14.06 22.38
C VAL A 176 -1.73 -15.40 22.19
N VAL A 177 -2.11 -15.75 20.96
CA VAL A 177 -2.76 -17.02 20.65
C VAL A 177 -1.84 -18.20 21.02
N MET A 178 -0.55 -18.13 20.67
CA MET A 178 0.43 -19.16 21.01
C MET A 178 0.61 -19.29 22.52
N LYS A 179 0.63 -18.18 23.27
CA LYS A 179 0.70 -18.19 24.74
C LYS A 179 -0.54 -18.89 25.33
N ILE A 180 -1.74 -18.59 24.84
CA ILE A 180 -2.97 -19.24 25.27
C ILE A 180 -2.94 -20.75 24.97
N LEU A 181 -2.55 -21.12 23.77
CA LEU A 181 -2.45 -22.53 23.36
C LEU A 181 -1.45 -23.32 24.24
N ALA A 182 -0.27 -22.74 24.46
CA ALA A 182 0.75 -23.33 25.34
C ALA A 182 0.23 -23.47 26.77
N SER A 183 -0.48 -22.46 27.28
CA SER A 183 -1.08 -22.50 28.62
C SER A 183 -2.11 -23.62 28.77
N ILE A 184 -3.01 -23.76 27.77
CA ILE A 184 -4.01 -24.84 27.76
C ILE A 184 -3.31 -26.20 27.69
N THR A 185 -2.30 -26.34 26.83
CA THR A 185 -1.54 -27.57 26.69
C THR A 185 -0.86 -27.98 28.00
N LEU A 186 -0.23 -27.03 28.69
CA LEU A 186 0.41 -27.28 29.98
C LEU A 186 -0.61 -27.72 31.03
N ILE A 187 -1.77 -27.04 31.13
CA ILE A 187 -2.84 -27.38 32.09
C ILE A 187 -3.37 -28.81 31.80
N LEU A 188 -3.56 -29.18 30.56
CA LEU A 188 -4.06 -30.52 30.18
C LEU A 188 -2.99 -31.62 30.32
N SER A 189 -1.72 -31.30 30.20
CA SER A 189 -0.65 -32.27 30.35
C SER A 189 -0.49 -32.76 31.81
N ILE A 190 -0.79 -31.91 32.81
CA ILE A 190 -0.65 -32.23 34.24
C ILE A 190 -1.53 -33.44 34.66
N PRO A 191 -2.84 -33.44 34.41
CA PRO A 191 -3.66 -34.60 34.68
C PRO A 191 -3.17 -35.86 33.97
N THR A 192 -2.75 -35.73 32.74
CA THR A 192 -2.23 -36.85 31.93
C THR A 192 -0.96 -37.47 32.55
N ILE A 193 -0.02 -36.62 33.00
CA ILE A 193 1.22 -37.08 33.65
C ILE A 193 0.90 -37.78 34.96
N VAL A 194 0.07 -37.15 35.83
CA VAL A 194 -0.32 -37.71 37.13
C VAL A 194 -1.06 -39.04 36.94
N SER A 195 -2.05 -39.09 36.06
CA SER A 195 -2.78 -40.29 35.73
C SER A 195 -1.88 -41.40 35.14
N GLY A 196 -0.92 -41.01 34.32
CA GLY A 196 0.07 -41.92 33.73
C GLY A 196 0.97 -42.56 34.80
N ILE A 197 1.47 -41.78 35.76
CA ILE A 197 2.30 -42.28 36.86
C ILE A 197 1.49 -43.17 37.78
N TYR A 198 0.33 -42.76 38.26
CA TYR A 198 -0.50 -43.52 39.17
C TYR A 198 -1.27 -44.66 38.50
N GLY A 199 -1.37 -44.65 37.16
CA GLY A 199 -1.90 -45.79 36.37
C GLY A 199 -0.90 -46.92 36.15
N MET A 200 0.37 -46.71 36.49
CA MET A 200 1.39 -47.77 36.36
C MET A 200 1.23 -48.80 37.49
N ASN A 201 1.28 -50.07 37.14
CA ASN A 201 1.23 -51.18 38.10
C ASN A 201 2.60 -51.40 38.76
N ASN A 202 3.10 -50.39 39.52
CA ASN A 202 4.39 -50.45 40.18
C ASN A 202 4.23 -50.16 41.68
N PRO A 203 4.58 -51.16 42.55
CA PRO A 203 4.40 -51.01 44.02
C PRO A 203 5.32 -49.99 44.67
N GLY A 204 6.26 -49.41 43.94
CA GLY A 204 7.20 -48.39 44.42
C GLY A 204 6.65 -46.93 44.32
N ILE A 205 5.43 -46.74 43.84
CA ILE A 205 4.84 -45.41 43.73
C ILE A 205 4.42 -44.90 45.09
N PRO A 206 4.88 -43.74 45.59
CA PRO A 206 4.51 -43.19 46.86
C PRO A 206 3.00 -42.93 46.96
N PHE A 207 2.38 -43.29 48.10
CA PHE A 207 0.98 -43.03 48.39
C PHE A 207 -0.05 -43.69 47.47
N MET A 208 0.29 -44.82 46.87
CA MET A 208 -0.57 -45.55 45.93
C MET A 208 -1.88 -46.02 46.59
N ASP A 209 -1.83 -46.31 47.90
CA ASP A 209 -3.00 -46.73 48.68
C ASP A 209 -4.02 -45.63 49.01
N ARG A 210 -3.67 -44.38 48.69
CA ARG A 210 -4.52 -43.20 48.95
C ARG A 210 -5.03 -42.60 47.64
N TRP A 211 -6.25 -42.97 47.28
CA TRP A 211 -6.87 -42.52 46.02
C TRP A 211 -7.04 -40.97 45.92
N GLU A 212 -7.02 -40.24 47.03
CA GLU A 212 -7.17 -38.78 47.10
C GLU A 212 -5.91 -38.02 46.62
N ILE A 213 -4.73 -38.61 46.78
CA ILE A 213 -3.44 -37.97 46.56
C ILE A 213 -3.23 -37.56 45.10
N PRO A 214 -3.49 -38.37 44.08
CA PRO A 214 -3.41 -37.95 42.69
C PRO A 214 -4.26 -36.72 42.37
N PHE A 215 -5.46 -36.61 42.88
CA PHE A 215 -6.35 -35.46 42.68
C PHE A 215 -5.83 -34.19 43.38
N ILE A 216 -5.25 -34.32 44.58
CA ILE A 216 -4.63 -33.19 45.28
C ILE A 216 -3.40 -32.69 44.51
N LEU A 217 -2.56 -33.60 44.04
CA LEU A 217 -1.37 -33.24 43.21
C LEU A 217 -1.77 -32.56 41.92
N MET A 218 -2.80 -33.05 41.21
CA MET A 218 -3.35 -32.40 40.04
C MET A 218 -3.83 -31.00 40.34
N GLY A 219 -4.63 -30.80 41.42
CA GLY A 219 -5.15 -29.52 41.82
C GLY A 219 -4.04 -28.50 42.14
N VAL A 220 -3.06 -28.92 42.93
CA VAL A 220 -1.90 -28.07 43.29
C VAL A 220 -1.10 -27.70 42.06
N ALA A 221 -0.79 -28.66 41.18
CA ALA A 221 -0.02 -28.43 39.98
C ALA A 221 -0.73 -27.50 38.99
N ILE A 222 -2.04 -27.62 38.83
CA ILE A 222 -2.87 -26.71 38.01
C ILE A 222 -2.83 -25.29 38.57
N VAL A 223 -2.99 -25.10 39.89
CA VAL A 223 -2.95 -23.79 40.55
C VAL A 223 -1.57 -23.14 40.42
N VAL A 224 -0.51 -23.89 40.63
CA VAL A 224 0.88 -23.40 40.43
C VAL A 224 1.11 -22.98 38.99
N THR A 225 0.68 -23.83 38.03
CA THR A 225 0.85 -23.50 36.59
C THR A 225 0.05 -22.25 36.23
N TRP A 226 -1.18 -22.11 36.73
CA TRP A 226 -2.00 -20.92 36.51
C TRP A 226 -1.33 -19.65 37.08
N ALA A 227 -0.77 -19.75 38.29
CA ALA A 227 -0.09 -18.65 38.94
C ALA A 227 1.20 -18.19 38.22
N VAL A 228 1.92 -19.13 37.58
CA VAL A 228 3.14 -18.84 36.80
C VAL A 228 2.82 -18.24 35.43
N LEU A 229 1.67 -18.63 34.84
CA LEU A 229 1.25 -18.15 33.52
C LEU A 229 0.54 -16.79 33.53
N LYS A 230 0.15 -16.31 34.73
CA LYS A 230 -0.47 -14.99 34.93
C LYS A 230 0.57 -13.88 34.96
#